data_1b42cfa9fcbffbb957b8ef44e189e0e5
#
_entry.id   1b42cfa9fcbffbb957b8ef44e189e0e5
#
_cell.length_a   1.000
_cell.length_b   1.000
_cell.length_c   1.000
_cell.angle_alpha   90.00
_cell.angle_beta   90.00
_cell.angle_gamma   90.00
#
_symmetry.space_group_name_H-M   'P 1'
#
loop_
_entity.id
_entity.type
_entity.pdbx_description
1 polymer ?
#
loop_
_entity_poly.entity_id
_entity_poly.type
_entity_poly.pdbx_seq_one_letter_code
_entity_poly.pdbx_strand_id
1 'polypeptide(L)'
;APVTITRASETNYLRRFIVEAYLDRQVAARQTVYEEDFNRASLSVSMKLHARNYRILVWADYVNAETPEQGLVYDAENLAFILPAGKYIGNSRYKDVFAASAMADLTSFRNHWGAETSLDVELYRPVARYELVAKDVATFLNKLSTGGLKGESFTARVKYSDYLPTGYNLWDDVPKNSLMYMEYKVAFERPADGTKELILGFDYVLTDAGETVSIPVELEILNEKNEVLARTAFRVPCERGKNTTVRGNFLTSDANGGIGIDPDYDGDLEVDLGEL
;
A
#
# COMPACT_ATOMS: atom_id res chain seq x y z
N ALA A 1 -12.61 24.68 1.03
CA ALA A 1 -11.41 24.72 0.20
C ALA A 1 -10.59 23.49 0.53
N PRO A 2 -10.06 22.76 -0.45
CA PRO A 2 -9.23 21.59 -0.17
C PRO A 2 -7.98 22.05 0.55
N VAL A 3 -7.62 21.36 1.64
CA VAL A 3 -6.34 21.54 2.32
C VAL A 3 -5.26 21.13 1.32
N THR A 4 -4.53 22.12 0.82
CA THR A 4 -3.35 21.89 -0.01
C THR A 4 -2.27 21.30 0.91
N ILE A 5 -2.09 19.98 0.86
CA ILE A 5 -0.90 19.35 1.41
C ILE A 5 0.25 19.87 0.55
N THR A 6 1.08 20.72 1.14
CA THR A 6 2.29 21.21 0.49
C THR A 6 3.11 19.98 0.12
N ARG A 7 3.28 19.73 -1.17
CA ARG A 7 4.18 18.70 -1.69
C ARG A 7 5.58 19.01 -1.16
N ALA A 8 6.00 18.32 -0.11
CA ALA A 8 7.42 18.20 0.18
C ALA A 8 8.06 17.60 -1.08
N SER A 9 9.14 18.20 -1.54
CA SER A 9 9.78 17.94 -2.81
C SER A 9 9.80 16.44 -3.17
N GLU A 10 9.11 16.07 -4.24
CA GLU A 10 9.10 14.72 -4.82
C GLU A 10 10.50 14.32 -5.37
N THR A 11 11.49 15.20 -5.27
CA THR A 11 12.83 15.08 -5.81
C THR A 11 13.71 14.01 -5.16
N ASN A 12 13.30 13.43 -4.05
CA ASN A 12 14.12 12.45 -3.32
C ASN A 12 13.77 10.99 -3.62
N TYR A 13 12.79 10.73 -4.48
CA TYR A 13 12.33 9.36 -4.78
C TYR A 13 12.22 9.14 -6.27
N LEU A 14 12.49 7.88 -6.67
CA LEU A 14 12.34 7.41 -8.04
C LEU A 14 11.35 6.24 -8.05
N ARG A 15 10.67 6.04 -9.16
CA ARG A 15 10.00 4.78 -9.45
C ARG A 15 11.00 3.82 -10.08
N ARG A 16 11.23 2.68 -9.46
CA ARG A 16 12.09 1.61 -9.96
C ARG A 16 11.24 0.59 -10.70
N PHE A 17 11.63 0.24 -11.91
CA PHE A 17 11.07 -0.86 -12.69
C PHE A 17 12.11 -1.96 -12.81
N ILE A 18 11.78 -3.16 -12.37
CA ILE A 18 12.60 -4.35 -12.49
C ILE A 18 11.90 -5.27 -13.48
N VAL A 19 12.60 -5.66 -14.55
CA VAL A 19 12.12 -6.61 -15.55
C VAL A 19 13.06 -7.80 -15.56
N GLU A 20 12.55 -8.99 -15.32
CA GLU A 20 13.30 -10.25 -15.34
C GLU A 20 12.73 -11.20 -16.37
N ALA A 21 13.61 -11.78 -17.20
CA ALA A 21 13.27 -12.88 -18.10
C ALA A 21 13.75 -14.19 -17.46
N TYR A 22 12.81 -15.09 -17.22
CA TYR A 22 13.08 -16.41 -16.64
C TYR A 22 13.07 -17.51 -17.70
N LEU A 23 14.09 -18.34 -17.66
CA LEU A 23 14.16 -19.61 -18.38
C LEU A 23 14.29 -20.75 -17.36
N ASP A 24 13.38 -21.70 -17.39
CA ASP A 24 13.38 -22.86 -16.48
C ASP A 24 13.52 -22.46 -14.99
N ARG A 25 12.77 -21.44 -14.55
CA ARG A 25 12.77 -20.85 -13.20
C ARG A 25 14.10 -20.18 -12.79
N GLN A 26 14.99 -19.95 -13.71
CA GLN A 26 16.24 -19.21 -13.47
C GLN A 26 16.20 -17.87 -14.19
N VAL A 27 16.72 -16.82 -13.58
CA VAL A 27 16.83 -15.51 -14.19
C VAL A 27 17.87 -15.57 -15.30
N ALA A 28 17.42 -15.45 -16.55
CA ALA A 28 18.28 -15.41 -17.73
C ALA A 28 18.76 -13.99 -18.05
N ALA A 29 17.93 -12.98 -17.75
CA ALA A 29 18.29 -11.57 -17.90
C ALA A 29 17.48 -10.73 -16.92
N ARG A 30 18.09 -9.64 -16.44
CA ARG A 30 17.46 -8.63 -15.59
C ARG A 30 17.83 -7.24 -16.10
N GLN A 31 16.84 -6.36 -16.10
CA GLN A 31 17.00 -4.93 -16.34
C GLN A 31 16.31 -4.15 -15.23
N THR A 32 16.94 -3.09 -14.78
CA THR A 32 16.36 -2.16 -13.83
C THR A 32 16.40 -0.77 -14.44
N VAL A 33 15.26 -0.09 -14.42
CA VAL A 33 15.10 1.27 -14.94
C VAL A 33 14.49 2.14 -13.85
N TYR A 34 14.97 3.38 -13.75
CA TYR A 34 14.49 4.37 -12.80
C TYR A 34 13.80 5.51 -13.55
N GLU A 35 12.69 5.98 -13.02
CA GLU A 35 11.87 7.01 -13.62
C GLU A 35 11.52 8.07 -12.57
N GLU A 36 11.71 9.34 -12.92
CA GLU A 36 11.37 10.48 -12.07
C GLU A 36 9.91 10.91 -12.24
N ASP A 37 9.37 10.73 -13.45
CA ASP A 37 7.96 11.04 -13.76
C ASP A 37 7.05 9.89 -13.33
N PHE A 38 6.40 10.06 -12.19
CA PHE A 38 5.47 9.07 -11.63
C PHE A 38 4.15 8.97 -12.41
N ASN A 39 3.86 9.91 -13.29
CA ASN A 39 2.64 9.91 -14.11
C ASN A 39 2.87 9.34 -15.51
N ARG A 40 4.06 8.83 -15.79
CA ARG A 40 4.39 8.25 -17.09
C ARG A 40 3.55 7.00 -17.33
N ALA A 41 2.74 7.03 -18.40
CA ALA A 41 1.78 5.96 -18.72
C ALA A 41 2.45 4.70 -19.28
N SER A 42 3.62 4.82 -19.92
CA SER A 42 4.32 3.68 -20.52
C SER A 42 5.84 3.86 -20.46
N LEU A 43 6.55 2.75 -20.28
CA LEU A 43 8.01 2.68 -20.27
C LEU A 43 8.47 1.55 -21.18
N SER A 44 9.48 1.81 -22.03
CA SER A 44 10.09 0.76 -22.84
C SER A 44 11.38 0.27 -22.21
N VAL A 45 11.51 -1.03 -22.09
CA VAL A 45 12.72 -1.70 -21.58
C VAL A 45 13.23 -2.69 -22.63
N SER A 46 14.50 -2.60 -22.98
CA SER A 46 15.11 -3.48 -23.96
C SER A 46 15.96 -4.56 -23.30
N MET A 47 15.81 -5.80 -23.73
CA MET A 47 16.60 -6.94 -23.27
C MET A 47 17.17 -7.72 -24.46
N LYS A 48 18.38 -8.27 -24.30
CA LYS A 48 18.97 -9.21 -25.25
C LYS A 48 18.74 -10.63 -24.73
N LEU A 49 17.97 -11.41 -25.47
CA LEU A 49 17.60 -12.76 -25.11
C LEU A 49 17.93 -13.75 -26.24
N HIS A 50 18.22 -14.98 -25.92
CA HIS A 50 18.29 -16.06 -26.89
C HIS A 50 16.87 -16.45 -27.37
N ALA A 51 16.77 -17.05 -28.53
CA ALA A 51 15.49 -17.50 -29.10
C ALA A 51 14.93 -18.72 -28.34
N ARG A 52 14.36 -18.48 -27.17
CA ARG A 52 13.76 -19.44 -26.24
C ARG A 52 12.35 -18.96 -25.82
N ASN A 53 11.71 -19.74 -24.98
CA ASN A 53 10.45 -19.37 -24.34
C ASN A 53 10.74 -18.88 -22.93
N TYR A 54 10.34 -17.64 -22.61
CA TYR A 54 10.58 -17.00 -21.33
C TYR A 54 9.29 -16.65 -20.63
N ARG A 55 9.34 -16.69 -19.29
CA ARG A 55 8.39 -15.95 -18.47
C ARG A 55 9.01 -14.61 -18.09
N ILE A 56 8.31 -13.54 -18.41
CA ILE A 56 8.71 -12.17 -18.06
C ILE A 56 7.98 -11.80 -16.77
N LEU A 57 8.72 -11.38 -15.75
CA LEU A 57 8.18 -10.80 -14.53
C LEU A 57 8.57 -9.33 -14.47
N VAL A 58 7.61 -8.49 -14.08
CA VAL A 58 7.82 -7.05 -13.91
C VAL A 58 7.36 -6.63 -12.51
N TRP A 59 8.21 -5.89 -11.82
CA TRP A 59 7.90 -5.26 -10.55
C TRP A 59 8.23 -3.78 -10.62
N ALA A 60 7.31 -2.92 -10.16
CA ALA A 60 7.57 -1.50 -10.06
C ALA A 60 7.25 -1.01 -8.64
N ASP A 61 8.24 -0.39 -8.00
CA ASP A 61 8.16 0.16 -6.65
C ASP A 61 8.84 1.54 -6.57
N TYR A 62 8.92 2.08 -5.37
CA TYR A 62 9.61 3.33 -5.10
C TYR A 62 10.93 3.06 -4.37
N VAL A 63 11.94 3.85 -4.72
CA VAL A 63 13.26 3.85 -4.08
C VAL A 63 13.71 5.27 -3.78
N ASN A 64 14.67 5.40 -2.86
CA ASN A 64 15.31 6.68 -2.61
C ASN A 64 16.26 7.03 -3.78
N ALA A 65 16.23 8.26 -4.26
CA ALA A 65 17.08 8.70 -5.38
C ALA A 65 18.58 8.69 -5.04
N GLU A 66 18.95 8.80 -3.76
CA GLU A 66 20.34 8.73 -3.31
C GLU A 66 20.87 7.28 -3.22
N THR A 67 19.99 6.31 -3.02
CA THR A 67 20.34 4.87 -2.89
C THR A 67 19.37 4.00 -3.69
N PRO A 68 19.27 4.20 -5.03
CA PRO A 68 18.21 3.60 -5.84
C PRO A 68 18.31 2.08 -5.96
N GLU A 69 19.46 1.50 -5.69
CA GLU A 69 19.66 0.06 -5.65
C GLU A 69 19.02 -0.59 -4.41
N GLN A 70 18.81 0.17 -3.33
CA GLN A 70 18.21 -0.31 -2.11
C GLN A 70 16.68 -0.19 -2.16
N GLY A 71 15.99 -1.22 -1.69
CA GLY A 71 14.54 -1.18 -1.54
C GLY A 71 14.13 -0.18 -0.44
N LEU A 72 13.13 0.65 -0.72
CA LEU A 72 12.56 1.57 0.28
C LEU A 72 11.59 0.82 1.21
N VAL A 73 10.63 0.09 0.62
CA VAL A 73 9.61 -0.69 1.31
C VAL A 73 9.83 -2.18 1.05
N TYR A 74 10.18 -2.52 -0.17
CA TYR A 74 10.32 -3.89 -0.64
C TYR A 74 11.76 -4.17 -1.10
N ASP A 75 12.31 -5.27 -0.60
CA ASP A 75 13.49 -5.88 -1.15
C ASP A 75 13.08 -6.78 -2.33
N ALA A 76 13.31 -6.29 -3.53
CA ALA A 76 12.97 -6.95 -4.79
C ALA A 76 14.23 -7.49 -5.50
N GLU A 77 15.23 -7.94 -4.75
CA GLU A 77 16.41 -8.61 -5.32
C GLU A 77 16.01 -9.89 -6.05
N ASN A 78 14.99 -10.59 -5.56
CA ASN A 78 14.39 -11.77 -6.19
C ASN A 78 12.89 -11.59 -6.36
N LEU A 79 12.40 -11.47 -7.60
CA LEU A 79 10.98 -11.27 -7.86
C LEU A 79 10.09 -12.47 -7.51
N ALA A 80 10.65 -13.67 -7.43
CA ALA A 80 9.93 -14.84 -6.93
C ALA A 80 9.86 -14.87 -5.39
N PHE A 81 10.58 -13.97 -4.70
CA PHE A 81 10.63 -13.92 -3.23
C PHE A 81 10.91 -12.51 -2.72
N ILE A 82 9.97 -11.59 -2.95
CA ILE A 82 10.05 -10.21 -2.50
C ILE A 82 9.77 -10.15 -1.00
N LEU A 83 10.62 -9.47 -0.26
CA LEU A 83 10.54 -9.33 1.19
C LEU A 83 10.39 -7.86 1.61
N PRO A 84 10.04 -7.55 2.87
CA PRO A 84 10.15 -6.19 3.37
C PRO A 84 11.62 -5.76 3.44
N ALA A 85 11.93 -4.55 2.97
CA ALA A 85 13.29 -4.00 3.00
C ALA A 85 13.73 -3.55 4.40
N GLY A 86 12.80 -3.39 5.33
CA GLY A 86 13.10 -2.91 6.67
C GLY A 86 11.91 -3.03 7.63
N LYS A 87 11.82 -2.07 8.57
CA LYS A 87 10.69 -2.01 9.49
C LYS A 87 9.40 -1.70 8.72
N TYR A 88 8.29 -2.21 9.24
CA TYR A 88 6.98 -1.92 8.70
C TYR A 88 6.70 -0.41 8.67
N ILE A 89 6.18 0.06 7.56
CA ILE A 89 5.79 1.45 7.33
C ILE A 89 4.33 1.45 6.87
N GLY A 90 3.44 2.02 7.65
CA GLY A 90 2.06 2.33 7.24
C GLY A 90 1.92 3.80 6.88
N ASN A 91 0.76 4.21 6.40
CA ASN A 91 0.45 5.59 6.00
C ASN A 91 1.45 6.16 4.97
N SER A 92 1.93 5.30 4.06
CA SER A 92 2.94 5.67 3.08
C SER A 92 2.50 5.33 1.67
N ARG A 93 2.45 6.34 0.80
CA ARG A 93 2.16 6.16 -0.63
C ARG A 93 3.23 5.33 -1.36
N TYR A 94 4.43 5.22 -0.78
CA TYR A 94 5.52 4.45 -1.36
C TYR A 94 5.34 2.92 -1.23
N LYS A 95 4.27 2.49 -0.60
CA LYS A 95 3.81 1.09 -0.61
C LYS A 95 2.97 0.74 -1.84
N ASP A 96 2.55 1.73 -2.64
CA ASP A 96 1.85 1.49 -3.91
C ASP A 96 2.82 0.90 -4.93
N VAL A 97 2.57 -0.34 -5.33
CA VAL A 97 3.43 -1.12 -6.20
C VAL A 97 2.63 -1.70 -7.36
N PHE A 98 3.35 -2.02 -8.44
CA PHE A 98 2.78 -2.63 -9.62
C PHE A 98 3.56 -3.88 -10.00
N ALA A 99 2.88 -4.83 -10.57
CA ALA A 99 3.43 -6.11 -10.97
C ALA A 99 2.87 -6.56 -12.30
N ALA A 100 3.59 -7.44 -12.98
CA ALA A 100 3.07 -8.18 -14.11
C ALA A 100 3.81 -9.50 -14.33
N SER A 101 3.14 -10.43 -15.02
CA SER A 101 3.73 -11.67 -15.52
C SER A 101 3.20 -11.93 -16.92
N ALA A 102 4.12 -12.18 -17.87
CA ALA A 102 3.77 -12.48 -19.26
C ALA A 102 4.67 -13.59 -19.82
N MET A 103 4.21 -14.24 -20.88
CA MET A 103 5.01 -15.23 -21.63
C MET A 103 5.57 -14.59 -22.89
N ALA A 104 6.85 -14.82 -23.17
CA ALA A 104 7.56 -14.38 -24.36
C ALA A 104 8.11 -15.58 -25.12
N ASP A 105 7.41 -16.05 -26.14
CA ASP A 105 7.90 -17.11 -27.00
C ASP A 105 8.74 -16.53 -28.15
N LEU A 106 10.05 -16.64 -28.03
CA LEU A 106 11.02 -16.19 -29.02
C LEU A 106 11.55 -17.33 -29.91
N THR A 107 10.97 -18.52 -29.83
CA THR A 107 11.48 -19.71 -30.52
C THR A 107 11.46 -19.60 -32.06
N SER A 108 10.56 -18.80 -32.63
CA SER A 108 10.49 -18.50 -34.07
C SER A 108 11.72 -17.75 -34.61
N PHE A 109 12.47 -17.08 -33.72
CA PHE A 109 13.66 -16.28 -34.09
C PHE A 109 14.98 -17.06 -34.09
N ARG A 110 14.97 -18.39 -33.87
CA ARG A 110 16.20 -19.21 -33.73
C ARG A 110 17.22 -19.03 -34.87
N ASN A 111 16.75 -18.75 -36.06
CA ASN A 111 17.60 -18.58 -37.24
C ASN A 111 17.69 -17.13 -37.72
N HIS A 112 17.24 -16.17 -36.92
CA HIS A 112 17.19 -14.75 -37.24
C HIS A 112 18.04 -13.94 -36.27
N TRP A 113 19.33 -13.87 -36.53
CA TRP A 113 20.26 -13.11 -35.68
C TRP A 113 19.96 -11.60 -35.77
N GLY A 114 19.86 -10.96 -34.59
CA GLY A 114 19.59 -9.53 -34.49
C GLY A 114 18.15 -9.16 -34.76
N ALA A 115 17.23 -10.13 -34.81
CA ALA A 115 15.80 -9.82 -34.89
C ALA A 115 15.33 -9.05 -33.64
N GLU A 116 14.44 -8.09 -33.86
CA GLU A 116 13.80 -7.32 -32.80
C GLU A 116 12.30 -7.65 -32.78
N THR A 117 11.76 -7.72 -31.58
CA THR A 117 10.33 -7.88 -31.34
C THR A 117 9.92 -7.10 -30.10
N SER A 118 8.65 -6.79 -29.95
CA SER A 118 8.08 -6.14 -28.78
C SER A 118 7.07 -7.04 -28.11
N LEU A 119 6.96 -6.89 -26.80
CA LEU A 119 5.94 -7.49 -25.96
C LEU A 119 5.33 -6.38 -25.09
N ASP A 120 4.05 -6.12 -25.26
CA ASP A 120 3.33 -5.20 -24.41
C ASP A 120 2.88 -5.93 -23.14
N VAL A 121 3.18 -5.34 -22.00
CA VAL A 121 2.88 -5.91 -20.68
C VAL A 121 2.13 -4.87 -19.86
N GLU A 122 0.91 -5.20 -19.48
CA GLU A 122 0.09 -4.36 -18.61
C GLU A 122 0.39 -4.65 -17.14
N LEU A 123 0.59 -3.59 -16.36
CA LEU A 123 0.85 -3.69 -14.94
C LEU A 123 -0.45 -3.61 -14.13
N TYR A 124 -0.57 -4.44 -13.11
CA TYR A 124 -1.64 -4.40 -12.12
C TYR A 124 -1.09 -4.09 -10.73
N ARG A 125 -1.95 -3.66 -9.81
CA ARG A 125 -1.59 -3.48 -8.40
C ARG A 125 -1.78 -4.79 -7.63
N PRO A 126 -0.71 -5.42 -7.08
CA PRO A 126 -0.83 -6.57 -6.19
C PRO A 126 -1.24 -6.17 -4.76
N VAL A 127 -1.65 -4.93 -4.58
CA VAL A 127 -2.09 -4.35 -3.29
C VAL A 127 -3.53 -3.89 -3.36
N ALA A 128 -4.21 -3.95 -2.21
CA ALA A 128 -5.39 -3.16 -1.91
C ALA A 128 -4.97 -1.91 -1.13
N ARG A 129 -5.70 -0.80 -1.27
CA ARG A 129 -5.57 0.38 -0.41
C ARG A 129 -6.79 0.49 0.49
N TYR A 130 -6.61 0.93 1.72
CA TYR A 130 -7.72 1.40 2.53
C TYR A 130 -7.41 2.77 3.15
N GLU A 131 -8.47 3.49 3.54
CA GLU A 131 -8.39 4.79 4.19
C GLU A 131 -9.41 4.85 5.32
N LEU A 132 -9.00 5.41 6.47
CA LEU A 132 -9.83 5.56 7.66
C LEU A 132 -10.28 7.01 7.79
N VAL A 133 -11.60 7.23 7.82
CA VAL A 133 -12.20 8.57 7.87
C VAL A 133 -13.13 8.68 9.07
N ALA A 134 -12.79 9.56 10.01
CA ALA A 134 -13.66 9.89 11.13
C ALA A 134 -14.77 10.85 10.69
N LYS A 135 -16.02 10.52 11.00
CA LYS A 135 -17.21 11.35 10.74
C LYS A 135 -17.75 12.05 11.99
N ASP A 136 -17.19 11.78 13.15
CA ASP A 136 -17.61 12.28 14.46
C ASP A 136 -16.78 13.47 14.98
N VAL A 137 -16.17 14.23 14.05
CA VAL A 137 -15.31 15.39 14.37
C VAL A 137 -16.02 16.43 15.22
N ALA A 138 -17.29 16.77 14.90
CA ALA A 138 -18.06 17.73 15.66
C ALA A 138 -18.28 17.31 17.12
N THR A 139 -18.57 16.02 17.36
CA THR A 139 -18.72 15.45 18.69
C THR A 139 -17.40 15.47 19.46
N PHE A 140 -16.30 15.15 18.79
CA PHE A 140 -14.96 15.19 19.35
C PHE A 140 -14.57 16.61 19.80
N LEU A 141 -14.78 17.62 18.92
CA LEU A 141 -14.51 19.02 19.25
C LEU A 141 -15.38 19.51 20.42
N ASN A 142 -16.64 19.10 20.48
CA ASN A 142 -17.49 19.43 21.63
C ASN A 142 -16.98 18.84 22.94
N LYS A 143 -16.56 17.54 22.94
CA LYS A 143 -15.96 16.90 24.12
C LYS A 143 -14.66 17.61 24.56
N LEU A 144 -13.82 18.07 23.64
CA LEU A 144 -12.63 18.87 23.94
C LEU A 144 -13.01 20.21 24.58
N SER A 145 -13.98 20.91 24.02
CA SER A 145 -14.40 22.24 24.48
C SER A 145 -15.09 22.20 25.85
N THR A 146 -15.81 21.13 26.16
CA THR A 146 -16.48 20.94 27.46
C THR A 146 -15.59 20.28 28.54
N GLY A 147 -14.33 19.97 28.22
CA GLY A 147 -13.38 19.34 29.13
C GLY A 147 -13.61 17.85 29.36
N GLY A 148 -14.48 17.21 28.57
CA GLY A 148 -14.65 15.74 28.55
C GLY A 148 -13.48 14.98 27.96
N LEU A 149 -12.73 15.63 27.05
CA LEU A 149 -11.43 15.17 26.53
C LEU A 149 -10.42 16.31 26.69
N LYS A 150 -9.11 15.96 26.66
CA LYS A 150 -8.02 16.94 26.77
C LYS A 150 -6.94 16.63 25.74
N GLY A 151 -6.40 17.67 25.12
CA GLY A 151 -5.29 17.62 24.17
C GLY A 151 -5.42 18.67 23.07
N GLU A 152 -4.33 19.04 22.47
CA GLU A 152 -4.24 19.90 21.28
C GLU A 152 -3.65 19.15 20.09
N SER A 153 -2.79 18.15 20.34
CA SER A 153 -2.25 17.24 19.35
C SER A 153 -2.57 15.79 19.69
N PHE A 154 -2.80 15.00 18.67
CA PHE A 154 -3.30 13.64 18.79
C PHE A 154 -2.54 12.69 17.87
N THR A 155 -2.67 11.41 18.16
CA THR A 155 -2.11 10.35 17.32
C THR A 155 -3.17 9.29 17.08
N ALA A 156 -3.46 9.03 15.81
CA ALA A 156 -4.16 7.82 15.39
C ALA A 156 -3.14 6.68 15.32
N ARG A 157 -3.29 5.66 16.15
CA ARG A 157 -2.49 4.45 16.15
C ARG A 157 -3.31 3.31 15.57
N VAL A 158 -2.86 2.79 14.44
CA VAL A 158 -3.49 1.66 13.73
C VAL A 158 -2.67 0.42 13.99
N LYS A 159 -3.31 -0.63 14.51
CA LYS A 159 -2.70 -1.92 14.82
C LYS A 159 -3.38 -3.03 14.03
N TYR A 160 -2.59 -3.95 13.55
CA TYR A 160 -3.09 -5.18 12.95
C TYR A 160 -3.05 -6.29 13.99
N SER A 161 -4.21 -6.83 14.33
CA SER A 161 -4.35 -7.86 15.38
C SER A 161 -4.10 -9.27 14.89
N ASP A 162 -3.83 -9.46 13.60
CA ASP A 162 -3.57 -10.74 12.97
C ASP A 162 -2.35 -10.64 12.04
N TYR A 163 -2.01 -11.74 11.36
CA TYR A 163 -0.95 -11.80 10.36
C TYR A 163 -1.24 -10.88 9.19
N LEU A 164 -0.29 -10.02 8.86
CA LEU A 164 -0.34 -9.12 7.71
C LEU A 164 0.72 -9.55 6.69
N PRO A 165 0.37 -9.77 5.41
CA PRO A 165 1.34 -10.02 4.36
C PRO A 165 2.29 -8.83 4.16
N THR A 166 3.60 -9.10 4.18
CA THR A 166 4.64 -8.08 4.04
C THR A 166 5.62 -8.36 2.89
N GLY A 167 5.47 -9.50 2.24
CA GLY A 167 6.23 -9.90 1.07
C GLY A 167 5.33 -10.46 -0.02
N TYR A 168 5.93 -10.76 -1.18
CA TYR A 168 5.22 -11.21 -2.36
C TYR A 168 6.02 -12.22 -3.17
N ASN A 169 5.37 -13.25 -3.68
CA ASN A 169 5.92 -14.14 -4.70
C ASN A 169 5.28 -13.80 -6.05
N LEU A 170 6.01 -13.07 -6.87
CA LEU A 170 5.50 -12.66 -8.18
C LEU A 170 5.43 -13.83 -9.18
N TRP A 171 6.22 -14.89 -8.97
CA TRP A 171 6.12 -16.08 -9.79
C TRP A 171 4.77 -16.79 -9.64
N ASP A 172 4.29 -16.94 -8.42
CA ASP A 172 3.02 -17.58 -8.09
C ASP A 172 1.86 -16.57 -7.98
N ASP A 173 2.16 -15.27 -8.04
CA ASP A 173 1.24 -14.14 -7.93
C ASP A 173 0.44 -14.10 -6.61
N VAL A 174 1.14 -14.37 -5.49
CA VAL A 174 0.53 -14.47 -4.16
C VAL A 174 1.35 -13.77 -3.07
N PRO A 175 0.68 -13.20 -2.04
CA PRO A 175 1.36 -12.67 -0.86
C PRO A 175 2.15 -13.76 -0.11
N LYS A 176 3.25 -13.36 0.50
CA LYS A 176 4.13 -14.20 1.31
C LYS A 176 4.62 -13.44 2.54
N ASN A 177 5.32 -14.13 3.43
CA ASN A 177 6.01 -13.55 4.56
C ASN A 177 5.11 -12.67 5.43
N SER A 178 4.09 -13.27 6.04
CA SER A 178 3.18 -12.56 6.95
C SER A 178 3.83 -12.33 8.31
N LEU A 179 3.66 -11.12 8.85
CA LEU A 179 4.13 -10.71 10.17
C LEU A 179 2.95 -10.34 11.06
N MET A 180 3.14 -10.53 12.38
CA MET A 180 2.18 -10.14 13.42
C MET A 180 2.58 -8.83 14.09
N TYR A 181 1.61 -8.22 14.80
CA TYR A 181 1.82 -7.02 15.63
C TYR A 181 2.34 -5.81 14.86
N MET A 182 1.98 -5.70 13.60
CA MET A 182 2.30 -4.52 12.82
C MET A 182 1.45 -3.34 13.27
N GLU A 183 2.06 -2.16 13.37
CA GLU A 183 1.36 -0.93 13.68
C GLU A 183 1.97 0.26 12.93
N TYR A 184 1.16 1.29 12.76
CA TYR A 184 1.65 2.60 12.35
C TYR A 184 0.92 3.72 13.09
N LYS A 185 1.48 4.93 13.04
CA LYS A 185 0.96 6.09 13.75
C LYS A 185 0.86 7.27 12.81
N VAL A 186 -0.22 8.04 12.95
CA VAL A 186 -0.47 9.26 12.21
C VAL A 186 -0.76 10.37 13.21
N ALA A 187 0.11 11.36 13.27
CA ALA A 187 -0.11 12.54 14.10
C ALA A 187 -1.10 13.49 13.42
N PHE A 188 -1.99 14.09 14.20
CA PHE A 188 -2.87 15.14 13.76
C PHE A 188 -3.12 16.18 14.86
N GLU A 189 -3.32 17.42 14.45
CA GLU A 189 -3.66 18.51 15.36
C GLU A 189 -5.18 18.57 15.57
N ARG A 190 -5.61 19.32 16.58
CA ARG A 190 -7.02 19.61 16.81
C ARG A 190 -7.66 20.08 15.51
N PRO A 191 -8.71 19.40 15.00
CA PRO A 191 -9.39 19.81 13.80
C PRO A 191 -9.97 21.23 13.93
N ALA A 192 -10.02 21.97 12.83
CA ALA A 192 -10.65 23.28 12.80
C ALA A 192 -12.16 23.15 13.02
N ASP A 193 -12.77 24.17 13.63
CA ASP A 193 -14.21 24.22 13.82
C ASP A 193 -14.94 24.14 12.47
N GLY A 194 -15.97 23.31 12.39
CA GLY A 194 -16.73 23.06 11.18
C GLY A 194 -16.15 21.98 10.27
N THR A 195 -15.02 21.35 10.62
CA THR A 195 -14.53 20.16 9.94
C THR A 195 -15.54 19.02 10.10
N LYS A 196 -15.97 18.45 8.98
CA LYS A 196 -17.00 17.38 8.96
C LYS A 196 -16.37 15.99 9.06
N GLU A 197 -15.30 15.76 8.35
CA GLU A 197 -14.59 14.48 8.27
C GLU A 197 -13.09 14.71 8.44
N LEU A 198 -12.40 13.72 9.01
CA LEU A 198 -10.95 13.73 9.21
C LEU A 198 -10.35 12.39 8.76
N ILE A 199 -9.37 12.44 7.86
CA ILE A 199 -8.60 11.26 7.47
C ILE A 199 -7.61 10.96 8.60
N LEU A 200 -7.74 9.77 9.19
CA LEU A 200 -6.91 9.30 10.29
C LEU A 200 -5.71 8.49 9.83
N GLY A 201 -5.71 8.05 8.58
CA GLY A 201 -4.63 7.31 7.97
C GLY A 201 -5.09 6.39 6.85
N PHE A 202 -4.14 5.81 6.15
CA PHE A 202 -4.37 4.83 5.09
C PHE A 202 -3.24 3.80 5.07
N ASP A 203 -3.46 2.70 4.37
CA ASP A 203 -2.37 1.75 4.12
C ASP A 203 -2.61 0.93 2.85
N TYR A 204 -1.54 0.28 2.39
CA TYR A 204 -1.58 -0.68 1.30
C TYR A 204 -1.27 -2.07 1.85
N VAL A 205 -2.04 -3.04 1.41
CA VAL A 205 -1.95 -4.43 1.83
C VAL A 205 -1.82 -5.32 0.62
N LEU A 206 -0.81 -6.19 0.62
CA LEU A 206 -0.61 -7.20 -0.42
C LEU A 206 -1.75 -8.21 -0.38
N THR A 207 -2.36 -8.50 -1.53
CA THR A 207 -3.55 -9.35 -1.65
C THR A 207 -3.44 -10.32 -2.81
N ASP A 208 -4.14 -11.46 -2.67
CA ASP A 208 -4.32 -12.42 -3.75
C ASP A 208 -5.24 -11.89 -4.86
N ALA A 209 -5.15 -12.49 -6.05
CA ALA A 209 -6.05 -12.20 -7.15
C ALA A 209 -7.45 -12.78 -6.88
N GLY A 210 -8.49 -11.97 -7.08
CA GLY A 210 -9.87 -12.43 -7.12
C GLY A 210 -10.53 -12.73 -5.77
N GLU A 211 -9.83 -12.56 -4.65
CA GLU A 211 -10.37 -12.76 -3.31
C GLU A 211 -10.43 -11.45 -2.53
N THR A 212 -11.53 -11.24 -1.80
CA THR A 212 -11.63 -10.17 -0.80
C THR A 212 -11.11 -10.71 0.52
N VAL A 213 -10.00 -10.15 0.99
CA VAL A 213 -9.42 -10.49 2.29
C VAL A 213 -9.93 -9.51 3.33
N SER A 214 -10.43 -10.00 4.45
CA SER A 214 -10.94 -9.18 5.55
C SER A 214 -9.89 -9.08 6.66
N ILE A 215 -9.30 -7.88 6.84
CA ILE A 215 -8.18 -7.63 7.74
C ILE A 215 -8.67 -7.03 9.05
N PRO A 216 -8.41 -7.65 10.21
CA PRO A 216 -8.76 -7.08 11.50
C PRO A 216 -7.83 -5.93 11.87
N VAL A 217 -8.42 -4.78 12.19
CA VAL A 217 -7.74 -3.53 12.53
C VAL A 217 -8.26 -3.02 13.87
N GLU A 218 -7.35 -2.59 14.73
CA GLU A 218 -7.64 -1.80 15.92
C GLU A 218 -7.11 -0.38 15.70
N LEU A 219 -8.00 0.61 15.84
CA LEU A 219 -7.65 2.02 15.79
C LEU A 219 -7.77 2.62 17.19
N GLU A 220 -6.72 3.26 17.67
CA GLU A 220 -6.70 4.03 18.91
C GLU A 220 -6.40 5.49 18.62
N ILE A 221 -7.13 6.37 19.31
CA ILE A 221 -6.83 7.81 19.36
C ILE A 221 -6.14 8.11 20.67
N LEU A 222 -4.97 8.70 20.58
CA LEU A 222 -4.12 9.03 21.73
C LEU A 222 -3.96 10.54 21.83
N ASN A 223 -3.86 11.06 23.06
CA ASN A 223 -3.41 12.44 23.29
C ASN A 223 -1.87 12.52 23.34
N GLU A 224 -1.33 13.72 23.54
CA GLU A 224 0.11 13.98 23.66
C GLU A 224 0.81 13.26 24.81
N LYS A 225 0.04 12.76 25.81
CA LYS A 225 0.55 11.94 26.93
C LYS A 225 0.49 10.44 26.62
N ASN A 226 0.10 10.05 25.42
CA ASN A 226 -0.18 8.67 25.01
C ASN A 226 -1.33 8.01 25.80
N GLU A 227 -2.25 8.79 26.36
CA GLU A 227 -3.47 8.27 26.96
C GLU A 227 -4.47 7.95 25.83
N VAL A 228 -5.10 6.78 25.90
CA VAL A 228 -6.10 6.34 24.93
C VAL A 228 -7.41 7.09 25.19
N LEU A 229 -7.83 7.91 24.23
CA LEU A 229 -9.08 8.68 24.27
C LEU A 229 -10.24 7.91 23.66
N ALA A 230 -9.97 7.15 22.60
CA ALA A 230 -10.94 6.32 21.91
C ALA A 230 -10.28 5.05 21.36
N ARG A 231 -11.05 3.97 21.25
CA ARG A 231 -10.62 2.70 20.65
C ARG A 231 -11.76 2.08 19.86
N THR A 232 -11.45 1.61 18.65
CA THR A 232 -12.40 0.92 17.79
C THR A 232 -11.71 -0.24 17.10
N ALA A 233 -12.32 -1.43 17.14
CA ALA A 233 -11.86 -2.60 16.40
C ALA A 233 -12.88 -2.95 15.32
N PHE A 234 -12.40 -3.23 14.13
CA PHE A 234 -13.23 -3.52 12.95
C PHE A 234 -12.47 -4.36 11.94
N ARG A 235 -13.12 -4.76 10.88
CA ARG A 235 -12.49 -5.49 9.78
C ARG A 235 -12.58 -4.67 8.51
N VAL A 236 -11.44 -4.59 7.80
CA VAL A 236 -11.34 -3.88 6.51
C VAL A 236 -11.36 -4.91 5.38
N PRO A 237 -12.34 -4.87 4.47
CA PRO A 237 -12.30 -5.66 3.26
C PRO A 237 -11.26 -5.07 2.30
N CYS A 238 -10.33 -5.90 1.88
CA CYS A 238 -9.25 -5.56 0.97
C CYS A 238 -9.34 -6.41 -0.29
N GLU A 239 -9.50 -5.79 -1.44
CA GLU A 239 -9.52 -6.44 -2.74
C GLU A 239 -8.43 -5.83 -3.62
N ARG A 240 -7.70 -6.67 -4.34
CA ARG A 240 -6.58 -6.28 -5.20
C ARG A 240 -6.97 -5.12 -6.14
N GLY A 241 -6.12 -4.09 -6.17
CA GLY A 241 -6.29 -2.93 -7.05
C GLY A 241 -7.41 -1.97 -6.64
N LYS A 242 -8.13 -2.25 -5.54
CA LYS A 242 -9.23 -1.40 -5.07
C LYS A 242 -8.84 -0.57 -3.85
N ASN A 243 -9.56 0.53 -3.66
CA ASN A 243 -9.49 1.36 -2.47
C ASN A 243 -10.77 1.16 -1.65
N THR A 244 -10.61 0.92 -0.34
CA THR A 244 -11.72 0.82 0.62
C THR A 244 -11.67 2.03 1.54
N THR A 245 -12.70 2.88 1.53
CA THR A 245 -12.84 3.96 2.50
C THR A 245 -13.74 3.50 3.64
N VAL A 246 -13.16 3.44 4.84
CA VAL A 246 -13.88 3.06 6.07
C VAL A 246 -14.22 4.31 6.85
N ARG A 247 -15.51 4.66 6.90
CA ARG A 247 -16.01 5.82 7.63
C ARG A 247 -16.65 5.39 8.94
N GLY A 248 -16.32 6.08 10.04
CA GLY A 248 -16.85 5.71 11.34
C GLY A 248 -16.71 6.79 12.41
N ASN A 249 -17.29 6.52 13.58
CA ASN A 249 -17.19 7.38 14.77
C ASN A 249 -15.91 7.01 15.56
N PHE A 250 -14.76 7.26 14.97
CA PHE A 250 -13.47 6.80 15.50
C PHE A 250 -12.88 7.67 16.61
N LEU A 251 -13.28 8.93 16.70
CA LEU A 251 -12.70 9.90 17.64
C LEU A 251 -13.36 9.85 19.02
N THR A 252 -14.58 9.32 19.13
CA THR A 252 -15.39 9.38 20.34
C THR A 252 -15.90 8.03 20.83
N SER A 253 -15.52 6.94 20.19
CA SER A 253 -15.83 5.57 20.63
C SER A 253 -15.22 5.27 22.00
N ASP A 254 -15.89 4.44 22.81
CA ASP A 254 -15.51 4.17 24.18
C ASP A 254 -14.13 3.45 24.27
N ALA A 255 -13.15 4.08 24.91
CA ALA A 255 -11.83 3.52 25.11
C ALA A 255 -11.81 2.25 25.98
N ASN A 256 -12.85 2.03 26.79
CA ASN A 256 -13.00 0.85 27.64
C ASN A 256 -13.87 -0.25 27.01
N GLY A 257 -14.39 0.00 25.82
CA GLY A 257 -15.10 -1.02 25.05
C GLY A 257 -14.17 -2.21 24.81
N GLY A 258 -14.51 -3.37 25.39
CA GLY A 258 -13.77 -4.61 25.14
C GLY A 258 -13.68 -4.90 23.66
N ILE A 259 -12.75 -5.77 23.25
CA ILE A 259 -12.61 -6.28 21.89
C ILE A 259 -13.92 -6.95 21.49
N GLY A 260 -14.91 -6.13 21.12
CA GLY A 260 -16.16 -6.53 20.52
C GLY A 260 -16.06 -6.10 19.07
N ILE A 261 -16.12 -7.05 18.15
CA ILE A 261 -16.54 -6.76 16.78
C ILE A 261 -17.94 -6.22 16.99
N ASP A 262 -18.13 -4.89 16.82
CA ASP A 262 -19.46 -4.30 16.84
C ASP A 262 -20.17 -4.81 15.57
N PRO A 263 -21.19 -5.70 15.69
CA PRO A 263 -21.91 -6.17 14.54
C PRO A 263 -22.80 -5.11 13.91
N ASP A 264 -23.02 -3.99 14.60
CA ASP A 264 -23.80 -2.82 14.16
C ASP A 264 -22.86 -1.67 13.71
N TYR A 265 -21.75 -1.98 13.07
CA TYR A 265 -20.87 -1.00 12.48
C TYR A 265 -21.61 -0.25 11.34
N ASP A 266 -22.14 0.94 11.66
CA ASP A 266 -22.76 1.89 10.73
C ASP A 266 -21.68 2.60 9.88
N GLY A 267 -20.76 1.88 9.32
CA GLY A 267 -19.76 2.40 8.40
C GLY A 267 -20.20 2.19 6.96
N ASP A 268 -20.41 3.27 6.23
CA ASP A 268 -20.54 3.18 4.77
C ASP A 268 -19.21 2.69 4.21
N LEU A 269 -19.24 1.48 3.64
CA LEU A 269 -18.13 0.93 2.85
C LEU A 269 -18.31 1.44 1.42
N GLU A 270 -17.64 2.53 1.06
CA GLU A 270 -17.49 2.92 -0.34
C GLU A 270 -16.31 2.13 -0.92
N VAL A 271 -16.60 1.24 -1.85
CA VAL A 271 -15.60 0.65 -2.72
C VAL A 271 -15.49 1.55 -3.93
N ASP A 272 -14.49 2.43 -3.94
CA ASP A 272 -14.20 3.26 -5.09
C ASP A 272 -13.30 2.47 -6.04
N LEU A 273 -13.82 2.22 -7.25
CA LEU A 273 -13.05 1.66 -8.36
C LEU A 273 -12.24 2.82 -8.93
N GLY A 274 -11.07 3.11 -8.35
CA GLY A 274 -10.18 4.12 -8.88
C GLY A 274 -9.89 3.83 -10.36
N GLU A 275 -10.05 4.87 -11.20
CA GLU A 275 -9.65 4.81 -12.60
C GLU A 275 -8.19 4.37 -12.70
N LEU A 276 -7.96 3.37 -13.54
CA LEU A 276 -6.66 2.79 -13.91
C LEU A 276 -5.80 3.80 -14.68
#